data_fca14eb66ea721c84132dccbca72abed
#
_entry.id   fca14eb66ea721c84132dccbca72abed
#
_cell.length_a   1.000
_cell.length_b   1.000
_cell.length_c   1.000
_cell.angle_alpha   90.00
_cell.angle_beta   90.00
_cell.angle_gamma   90.00
#
_symmetry.space_group_name_H-M   'P 1'
#
loop_
_entity.id
_entity.type
_entity.pdbx_description
1 polymer ?
#
loop_
_entity_poly.entity_id
_entity_poly.type
_entity_poly.pdbx_seq_one_letter_code
_entity_poly.pdbx_strand_id
1 'polypeptide(L)'
;MEKSTQSKSKYSIILGVAFVWFTTHFGGGFASGAQIYSYYVRYGVWCLITPAIAMIYNAVFFAYCLYFARKHEVYDYRSYNNALYGRFAPVFSNLFEVLYICVMCVAPAVAFATGGATLSTLTGLPYLVCTLVIGVFIFIVAIFGTDLVRRVASVLSICIIVGLLIVYIPNIIASSHEISQTASTMNSDAFPLGKALYSAFLYGTFQLANVAVFVQHARSFDKPKDAVKSMGIGCVINIIMMTVVVLGIMTVASNPDMAKQSVPTLFMVQSGVGSRFLTPLISVLIILGAVSTAV
;
A
#
# COMPACT_ATOMS: atom_id res chain seq x y z
N MET A 1 -22.65 29.99 -12.46
CA MET A 1 -22.34 28.65 -12.98
C MET A 1 -20.83 28.35 -12.95
N GLU A 2 -19.96 29.29 -13.27
CA GLU A 2 -18.50 29.11 -13.34
C GLU A 2 -17.83 28.71 -11.99
N LYS A 3 -18.24 29.31 -10.88
CA LYS A 3 -17.74 28.97 -9.53
C LYS A 3 -18.06 27.52 -9.10
N SER A 4 -19.17 26.95 -9.54
CA SER A 4 -19.58 25.59 -9.17
C SER A 4 -18.78 24.54 -9.96
N THR A 5 -18.43 24.82 -11.20
CA THR A 5 -17.65 23.93 -12.07
C THR A 5 -16.17 23.91 -11.63
N GLN A 6 -15.62 25.09 -11.27
CA GLN A 6 -14.26 25.21 -10.76
C GLN A 6 -14.08 24.53 -9.38
N SER A 7 -15.11 24.61 -8.51
CA SER A 7 -15.12 23.92 -7.22
C SER A 7 -15.15 22.40 -7.38
N LYS A 8 -15.96 21.86 -8.30
CA LYS A 8 -16.02 20.41 -8.58
C LYS A 8 -14.70 19.87 -9.12
N SER A 9 -14.04 20.64 -10.02
CA SER A 9 -12.72 20.27 -10.56
C SER A 9 -11.66 20.20 -9.46
N LYS A 10 -11.63 21.17 -8.56
CA LYS A 10 -10.67 21.23 -7.45
C LYS A 10 -10.78 20.05 -6.48
N TYR A 11 -12.00 19.70 -6.06
CA TYR A 11 -12.22 18.56 -5.16
C TYR A 11 -11.86 17.24 -5.85
N SER A 12 -12.10 17.10 -7.15
CA SER A 12 -11.71 15.96 -7.93
C SER A 12 -10.19 15.75 -7.95
N ILE A 13 -9.41 16.84 -8.08
CA ILE A 13 -7.94 16.79 -8.03
C ILE A 13 -7.45 16.37 -6.64
N ILE A 14 -7.96 16.99 -5.59
CA ILE A 14 -7.60 16.70 -4.20
C ILE A 14 -7.87 15.21 -3.89
N LEU A 15 -9.04 14.72 -4.26
CA LEU A 15 -9.42 13.33 -4.05
C LEU A 15 -8.60 12.38 -4.94
N GLY A 16 -8.36 12.76 -6.20
CA GLY A 16 -7.54 11.97 -7.12
C GLY A 16 -6.13 11.72 -6.60
N VAL A 17 -5.45 12.75 -6.08
CA VAL A 17 -4.10 12.59 -5.51
C VAL A 17 -4.13 11.78 -4.20
N ALA A 18 -5.20 11.89 -3.39
CA ALA A 18 -5.39 11.03 -2.22
C ALA A 18 -5.51 9.56 -2.61
N PHE A 19 -6.22 9.24 -3.70
CA PHE A 19 -6.32 7.88 -4.24
C PHE A 19 -5.00 7.39 -4.86
N VAL A 20 -4.21 8.29 -5.48
CA VAL A 20 -2.85 7.93 -5.94
C VAL A 20 -2.01 7.43 -4.78
N TRP A 21 -2.05 8.11 -3.62
CA TRP A 21 -1.35 7.58 -2.45
C TRP A 21 -1.84 6.20 -2.04
N PHE A 22 -3.15 5.98 -1.97
CA PHE A 22 -3.69 4.67 -1.63
C PHE A 22 -3.22 3.58 -2.61
N THR A 23 -3.31 3.81 -3.92
CA THR A 23 -2.88 2.82 -4.92
C THR A 23 -1.38 2.55 -4.91
N THR A 24 -0.56 3.58 -4.69
CA THR A 24 0.88 3.41 -4.55
C THR A 24 1.23 2.64 -3.27
N HIS A 25 0.49 2.86 -2.20
CA HIS A 25 0.63 2.11 -0.95
C HIS A 25 0.13 0.67 -1.08
N PHE A 26 -0.96 0.46 -1.82
CA PHE A 26 -1.54 -0.86 -2.09
C PHE A 26 -0.73 -1.62 -3.14
N GLY A 27 0.50 -1.96 -2.81
CA GLY A 27 1.34 -2.81 -3.63
C GLY A 27 1.15 -4.31 -3.35
N GLY A 28 1.90 -5.15 -4.09
CA GLY A 28 1.83 -6.61 -3.94
C GLY A 28 2.02 -7.10 -2.50
N GLY A 29 2.94 -6.49 -1.75
CA GLY A 29 3.19 -6.84 -0.35
C GLY A 29 2.03 -6.52 0.60
N PHE A 30 1.31 -5.41 0.35
CA PHE A 30 0.09 -5.07 1.08
C PHE A 30 -1.07 -5.98 0.67
N ALA A 31 -1.30 -6.14 -0.63
CA ALA A 31 -2.38 -6.93 -1.19
C ALA A 31 -2.33 -8.39 -0.74
N SER A 32 -1.14 -8.97 -0.65
CA SER A 32 -0.92 -10.33 -0.15
C SER A 32 -1.12 -10.46 1.36
N GLY A 33 -1.15 -9.36 2.11
CA GLY A 33 -1.17 -9.34 3.57
C GLY A 33 0.21 -9.59 4.21
N ALA A 34 1.24 -9.91 3.42
CA ALA A 34 2.56 -10.26 3.95
C ALA A 34 3.21 -9.10 4.71
N GLN A 35 3.13 -7.88 4.19
CA GLN A 35 3.62 -6.70 4.90
C GLN A 35 2.80 -6.41 6.16
N ILE A 36 1.47 -6.53 6.09
CA ILE A 36 0.59 -6.29 7.25
C ILE A 36 0.88 -7.29 8.36
N TYR A 37 1.03 -8.56 8.03
CA TYR A 37 1.44 -9.56 9.01
C TYR A 37 2.81 -9.27 9.58
N SER A 38 3.82 -9.03 8.73
CA SER A 38 5.22 -8.91 9.15
C SER A 38 5.52 -7.63 9.94
N TYR A 39 4.87 -6.52 9.61
CA TYR A 39 5.15 -5.23 10.27
C TYR A 39 4.20 -4.92 11.42
N TYR A 40 3.02 -5.55 11.47
CA TYR A 40 1.99 -5.21 12.45
C TYR A 40 1.45 -6.42 13.22
N VAL A 41 0.77 -7.37 12.58
CA VAL A 41 0.01 -8.42 13.28
C VAL A 41 0.91 -9.30 14.15
N ARG A 42 2.11 -9.64 13.69
CA ARG A 42 3.09 -10.40 14.47
C ARG A 42 3.56 -9.72 15.76
N TYR A 43 3.26 -8.46 15.97
CA TYR A 43 3.60 -7.69 17.19
C TYR A 43 2.45 -7.60 18.19
N GLY A 44 1.47 -8.49 18.07
CA GLY A 44 0.38 -8.62 19.02
C GLY A 44 -0.67 -7.53 18.91
N VAL A 45 -1.34 -7.23 20.03
CA VAL A 45 -2.48 -6.30 20.08
C VAL A 45 -2.16 -4.88 19.56
N TRP A 46 -0.89 -4.50 19.56
CA TRP A 46 -0.43 -3.20 19.05
C TRP A 46 -0.73 -3.00 17.55
N CYS A 47 -0.98 -4.09 16.82
CA CYS A 47 -1.40 -4.02 15.41
C CYS A 47 -2.70 -3.23 15.18
N LEU A 48 -3.50 -3.02 16.21
CA LEU A 48 -4.72 -2.21 16.12
C LEU A 48 -4.45 -0.70 16.06
N ILE A 49 -3.29 -0.25 16.55
CA ILE A 49 -2.95 1.19 16.67
C ILE A 49 -1.76 1.57 15.79
N THR A 50 -0.74 0.74 15.71
CA THR A 50 0.53 1.07 15.05
C THR A 50 0.41 1.35 13.54
N PRO A 51 -0.53 0.75 12.77
CA PRO A 51 -0.78 1.14 11.39
C PRO A 51 -1.24 2.59 11.25
N ALA A 52 -2.12 3.05 12.15
CA ALA A 52 -2.59 4.44 12.14
C ALA A 52 -1.43 5.41 12.42
N ILE A 53 -0.54 5.09 13.34
CA ILE A 53 0.65 5.89 13.65
C ILE A 53 1.54 6.01 12.40
N ALA A 54 1.81 4.89 11.71
CA ALA A 54 2.60 4.88 10.47
C ALA A 54 1.95 5.74 9.37
N MET A 55 0.62 5.66 9.20
CA MET A 55 -0.08 6.44 8.18
C MET A 55 -0.13 7.92 8.50
N ILE A 56 -0.28 8.30 9.77
CA ILE A 56 -0.20 9.71 10.18
C ILE A 56 1.22 10.25 9.92
N TYR A 57 2.25 9.50 10.27
CA TYR A 57 3.64 9.85 9.97
C TYR A 57 3.86 10.10 8.47
N ASN A 58 3.39 9.18 7.62
CA ASN A 58 3.47 9.33 6.16
C ASN A 58 2.66 10.52 5.66
N ALA A 59 1.44 10.74 6.20
CA ALA A 59 0.59 11.85 5.80
C ALA A 59 1.25 13.21 6.05
N VAL A 60 1.86 13.38 7.23
CA VAL A 60 2.58 14.61 7.58
C VAL A 60 3.76 14.84 6.62
N PHE A 61 4.54 13.78 6.37
CA PHE A 61 5.68 13.86 5.47
C PHE A 61 5.25 14.21 4.03
N PHE A 62 4.30 13.45 3.46
CA PHE A 62 3.84 13.69 2.08
C PHE A 62 3.11 15.02 1.92
N ALA A 63 2.34 15.44 2.94
CA ALA A 63 1.71 16.77 2.93
C ALA A 63 2.75 17.87 2.85
N TYR A 64 3.83 17.76 3.64
CA TYR A 64 4.94 18.71 3.57
C TYR A 64 5.63 18.67 2.21
N CYS A 65 5.95 17.48 1.70
CA CYS A 65 6.63 17.31 0.42
C CYS A 65 5.84 17.95 -0.75
N LEU A 66 4.54 17.62 -0.85
CA LEU A 66 3.69 18.16 -1.91
C LEU A 66 3.41 19.65 -1.73
N TYR A 67 3.27 20.12 -0.48
CA TYR A 67 3.17 21.56 -0.19
C TYR A 67 4.43 22.30 -0.64
N PHE A 68 5.61 21.78 -0.29
CA PHE A 68 6.90 22.35 -0.67
C PHE A 68 7.08 22.36 -2.20
N ALA A 69 6.82 21.20 -2.84
CA ALA A 69 6.91 21.07 -4.28
C ALA A 69 6.04 22.07 -5.02
N ARG A 70 4.78 22.25 -4.57
CA ARG A 70 3.86 23.23 -5.17
C ARG A 70 4.28 24.67 -4.90
N LYS A 71 4.83 24.95 -3.72
CA LYS A 71 5.29 26.29 -3.34
C LYS A 71 6.51 26.75 -4.13
N HIS A 72 7.44 25.81 -4.40
CA HIS A 72 8.70 26.08 -5.08
C HIS A 72 8.68 25.68 -6.56
N GLU A 73 7.53 25.21 -7.06
CA GLU A 73 7.30 24.80 -8.46
C GLU A 73 8.29 23.72 -8.96
N VAL A 74 8.67 22.79 -8.06
CA VAL A 74 9.58 21.66 -8.35
C VAL A 74 8.78 20.36 -8.38
N TYR A 75 8.64 19.75 -9.57
CA TYR A 75 7.70 18.67 -9.82
C TYR A 75 8.35 17.36 -10.28
N ASP A 76 9.67 17.29 -10.29
CA ASP A 76 10.45 16.07 -10.42
C ASP A 76 11.28 15.85 -9.16
N TYR A 77 11.60 14.59 -8.86
CA TYR A 77 12.25 14.24 -7.60
C TYR A 77 13.66 14.85 -7.47
N ARG A 78 14.39 15.03 -8.57
CA ARG A 78 15.74 15.59 -8.54
C ARG A 78 15.72 17.08 -8.21
N SER A 79 14.90 17.86 -8.92
CA SER A 79 14.71 19.27 -8.66
C SER A 79 14.13 19.53 -7.26
N TYR A 80 13.18 18.67 -6.83
CA TYR A 80 12.63 18.69 -5.48
C TYR A 80 13.70 18.51 -4.41
N ASN A 81 14.51 17.45 -4.53
CA ASN A 81 15.58 17.16 -3.57
C ASN A 81 16.64 18.27 -3.55
N ASN A 82 17.02 18.80 -4.71
CA ASN A 82 17.97 19.90 -4.80
C ASN A 82 17.44 21.16 -4.12
N ALA A 83 16.17 21.48 -4.31
CA ALA A 83 15.53 22.62 -3.65
C ALA A 83 15.40 22.40 -2.14
N LEU A 84 15.04 21.18 -1.70
CA LEU A 84 14.84 20.85 -0.30
C LEU A 84 16.17 20.87 0.49
N TYR A 85 17.21 20.26 -0.05
CA TYR A 85 18.50 20.14 0.62
C TYR A 85 19.41 21.35 0.45
N GLY A 86 19.13 22.24 -0.53
CA GLY A 86 19.91 23.46 -0.77
C GLY A 86 21.41 23.18 -0.90
N ARG A 87 22.23 23.79 -0.04
CA ARG A 87 23.69 23.61 -0.07
C ARG A 87 24.15 22.16 0.15
N PHE A 88 23.34 21.33 0.75
CA PHE A 88 23.64 19.93 1.00
C PHE A 88 23.14 18.99 -0.12
N ALA A 89 22.52 19.53 -1.17
CA ALA A 89 22.01 18.76 -2.31
C ALA A 89 23.05 17.83 -2.96
N PRO A 90 24.32 18.21 -3.14
CA PRO A 90 25.32 17.32 -3.74
C PRO A 90 25.50 16.00 -3.00
N VAL A 91 25.21 15.97 -1.69
CA VAL A 91 25.29 14.76 -0.89
C VAL A 91 23.93 14.07 -0.81
N PHE A 92 22.91 14.76 -0.27
CA PHE A 92 21.63 14.13 0.05
C PHE A 92 20.76 13.80 -1.17
N SER A 93 20.84 14.61 -2.23
CA SER A 93 20.12 14.28 -3.48
C SER A 93 20.71 13.02 -4.13
N ASN A 94 22.03 12.85 -4.11
CA ASN A 94 22.67 11.65 -4.65
C ASN A 94 22.41 10.42 -3.77
N LEU A 95 22.43 10.57 -2.44
CA LEU A 95 22.04 9.48 -1.53
C LEU A 95 20.58 9.04 -1.75
N PHE A 96 19.68 9.99 -1.94
CA PHE A 96 18.29 9.68 -2.27
C PHE A 96 18.18 8.95 -3.62
N GLU A 97 18.95 9.32 -4.60
CA GLU A 97 18.96 8.66 -5.90
C GLU A 97 19.40 7.19 -5.80
N VAL A 98 20.48 6.92 -5.04
CA VAL A 98 20.91 5.54 -4.76
C VAL A 98 19.81 4.76 -4.03
N LEU A 99 19.22 5.36 -3.00
CA LEU A 99 18.10 4.73 -2.28
C LEU A 99 16.93 4.42 -3.22
N TYR A 100 16.58 5.36 -4.10
CA TYR A 100 15.46 5.20 -5.02
C TYR A 100 15.72 4.09 -6.06
N ILE A 101 16.95 3.98 -6.56
CA ILE A 101 17.35 2.86 -7.42
C ILE A 101 17.18 1.52 -6.70
N CYS A 102 17.56 1.44 -5.43
CA CYS A 102 17.34 0.22 -4.63
C CYS A 102 15.84 -0.10 -4.51
N VAL A 103 15.00 0.89 -4.27
CA VAL A 103 13.53 0.71 -4.21
C VAL A 103 12.96 0.26 -5.56
N MET A 104 13.45 0.82 -6.66
CA MET A 104 13.07 0.42 -8.03
C MET A 104 13.47 -1.02 -8.37
N CYS A 105 14.46 -1.59 -7.71
CA CYS A 105 14.81 -3.00 -7.84
C CYS A 105 13.95 -3.89 -6.94
N VAL A 106 13.71 -3.46 -5.70
CA VAL A 106 13.00 -4.26 -4.69
C VAL A 106 11.49 -4.34 -4.97
N ALA A 107 10.86 -3.24 -5.39
CA ALA A 107 9.41 -3.21 -5.59
C ALA A 107 8.92 -4.20 -6.67
N PRO A 108 9.51 -4.27 -7.88
CA PRO A 108 9.18 -5.30 -8.86
C PRO A 108 9.49 -6.72 -8.37
N ALA A 109 10.60 -6.91 -7.64
CA ALA A 109 10.94 -8.23 -7.08
C ALA A 109 9.84 -8.74 -6.13
N VAL A 110 9.33 -7.87 -5.25
CA VAL A 110 8.18 -8.18 -4.39
C VAL A 110 6.93 -8.50 -5.21
N ALA A 111 6.69 -7.74 -6.28
CA ALA A 111 5.55 -7.98 -7.17
C ALA A 111 5.63 -9.35 -7.85
N PHE A 112 6.80 -9.73 -8.38
CA PHE A 112 7.03 -11.06 -8.98
C PHE A 112 6.85 -12.18 -7.95
N ALA A 113 7.43 -12.03 -6.78
CA ALA A 113 7.33 -12.99 -5.70
C ALA A 113 5.87 -13.19 -5.24
N THR A 114 5.14 -12.10 -5.04
CA THR A 114 3.74 -12.14 -4.59
C THR A 114 2.82 -12.71 -5.66
N GLY A 115 2.94 -12.25 -6.91
CA GLY A 115 2.15 -12.77 -8.03
C GLY A 115 2.44 -14.25 -8.29
N GLY A 116 3.70 -14.64 -8.26
CA GLY A 116 4.14 -16.04 -8.41
C GLY A 116 3.61 -16.93 -7.30
N ALA A 117 3.70 -16.50 -6.03
CA ALA A 117 3.17 -17.26 -4.90
C ALA A 117 1.63 -17.41 -4.99
N THR A 118 0.93 -16.34 -5.37
CA THR A 118 -0.52 -16.38 -5.57
C THR A 118 -0.92 -17.37 -6.66
N LEU A 119 -0.26 -17.31 -7.81
CA LEU A 119 -0.54 -18.22 -8.93
C LEU A 119 -0.18 -19.66 -8.58
N SER A 120 0.94 -19.90 -7.88
CA SER A 120 1.36 -21.22 -7.42
C SER A 120 0.34 -21.84 -6.45
N THR A 121 -0.15 -21.05 -5.49
CA THR A 121 -1.18 -21.48 -4.54
C THR A 121 -2.50 -21.84 -5.23
N LEU A 122 -2.86 -21.13 -6.30
CA LEU A 122 -4.10 -21.40 -7.04
C LEU A 122 -4.02 -22.60 -7.97
N THR A 123 -2.86 -22.80 -8.61
CA THR A 123 -2.70 -23.79 -9.69
C THR A 123 -2.02 -25.06 -9.24
N GLY A 124 -1.33 -25.04 -8.09
CA GLY A 124 -0.47 -26.13 -7.64
C GLY A 124 0.83 -26.28 -8.45
N LEU A 125 1.11 -25.39 -9.40
CA LEU A 125 2.33 -25.40 -10.19
C LEU A 125 3.56 -24.95 -9.36
N PRO A 126 4.78 -25.36 -9.73
CA PRO A 126 6.00 -24.92 -9.04
C PRO A 126 6.12 -23.40 -9.00
N TYR A 127 6.50 -22.87 -7.83
CA TYR A 127 6.63 -21.42 -7.59
C TYR A 127 7.47 -20.70 -8.64
N LEU A 128 8.62 -21.27 -9.04
CA LEU A 128 9.50 -20.67 -10.05
C LEU A 128 8.80 -20.47 -11.41
N VAL A 129 8.03 -21.47 -11.85
CA VAL A 129 7.26 -21.40 -13.10
C VAL A 129 6.23 -20.29 -13.02
N CYS A 130 5.48 -20.23 -11.93
CA CYS A 130 4.48 -19.19 -11.71
C CYS A 130 5.10 -17.79 -11.65
N THR A 131 6.25 -17.65 -10.98
CA THR A 131 6.98 -16.38 -10.92
C THR A 131 7.48 -15.92 -12.30
N LEU A 132 7.95 -16.83 -13.13
CA LEU A 132 8.34 -16.53 -14.52
C LEU A 132 7.14 -16.08 -15.36
N VAL A 133 6.00 -16.78 -15.25
CA VAL A 133 4.76 -16.40 -15.96
C VAL A 133 4.33 -14.99 -15.56
N ILE A 134 4.29 -14.69 -14.27
CA ILE A 134 3.96 -13.36 -13.76
C ILE A 134 5.00 -12.32 -14.21
N GLY A 135 6.29 -12.66 -14.18
CA GLY A 135 7.37 -11.78 -14.65
C GLY A 135 7.21 -11.41 -16.13
N VAL A 136 6.95 -12.39 -16.99
CA VAL A 136 6.67 -12.16 -18.43
C VAL A 136 5.42 -11.30 -18.60
N PHE A 137 4.35 -11.58 -17.86
CA PHE A 137 3.13 -10.78 -17.91
C PHE A 137 3.37 -9.31 -17.51
N ILE A 138 4.06 -9.07 -16.37
CA ILE A 138 4.42 -7.72 -15.93
C ILE A 138 5.33 -7.03 -16.95
N PHE A 139 6.29 -7.74 -17.52
CA PHE A 139 7.18 -7.20 -18.56
C PHE A 139 6.41 -6.74 -19.80
N ILE A 140 5.45 -7.54 -20.27
CA ILE A 140 4.57 -7.17 -21.40
C ILE A 140 3.75 -5.93 -21.05
N VAL A 141 3.16 -5.90 -19.85
CA VAL A 141 2.38 -4.73 -19.40
C VAL A 141 3.26 -3.49 -19.26
N ALA A 142 4.49 -3.63 -18.78
CA ALA A 142 5.42 -2.52 -18.65
C ALA A 142 5.84 -1.92 -19.99
N ILE A 143 5.98 -2.75 -21.04
CA ILE A 143 6.35 -2.25 -22.38
C ILE A 143 5.15 -1.68 -23.13
N PHE A 144 4.03 -2.37 -23.10
CA PHE A 144 2.90 -2.09 -24.01
C PHE A 144 1.68 -1.50 -23.29
N GLY A 145 1.59 -1.59 -21.97
CA GLY A 145 0.40 -1.30 -21.20
C GLY A 145 0.51 -0.13 -20.22
N THR A 146 1.65 0.53 -20.08
CA THR A 146 1.84 1.62 -19.09
C THR A 146 0.82 2.75 -19.24
N ASP A 147 0.52 3.15 -20.49
CA ASP A 147 -0.47 4.18 -20.75
C ASP A 147 -1.88 3.73 -20.39
N LEU A 148 -2.21 2.46 -20.63
CA LEU A 148 -3.49 1.87 -20.23
C LEU A 148 -3.60 1.82 -18.70
N VAL A 149 -2.59 1.29 -18.03
CA VAL A 149 -2.55 1.22 -16.53
C VAL A 149 -2.72 2.61 -15.94
N ARG A 150 -2.01 3.62 -16.45
CA ARG A 150 -2.14 5.01 -16.00
C ARG A 150 -3.54 5.58 -16.22
N ARG A 151 -4.19 5.30 -17.37
CA ARG A 151 -5.55 5.79 -17.66
C ARG A 151 -6.60 5.17 -16.75
N VAL A 152 -6.44 3.90 -16.43
CA VAL A 152 -7.41 3.16 -15.59
C VAL A 152 -7.08 3.19 -14.10
N ALA A 153 -5.95 3.76 -13.70
CA ALA A 153 -5.46 3.74 -12.32
C ALA A 153 -6.52 4.21 -11.29
N SER A 154 -7.25 5.28 -11.58
CA SER A 154 -8.29 5.78 -10.66
C SER A 154 -9.47 4.83 -10.53
N VAL A 155 -9.90 4.21 -11.64
CA VAL A 155 -10.97 3.21 -11.64
C VAL A 155 -10.49 1.95 -10.94
N LEU A 156 -9.26 1.53 -11.23
CA LEU A 156 -8.62 0.39 -10.59
C LEU A 156 -8.54 0.56 -9.07
N SER A 157 -8.23 1.77 -8.58
CA SER A 157 -8.22 2.09 -7.15
C SER A 157 -9.57 1.82 -6.49
N ILE A 158 -10.64 2.29 -7.10
CA ILE A 158 -12.00 2.09 -6.59
C ILE A 158 -12.35 0.60 -6.62
N CYS A 159 -12.05 -0.11 -7.71
CA CYS A 159 -12.27 -1.54 -7.82
C CYS A 159 -11.51 -2.33 -6.74
N ILE A 160 -10.27 -1.96 -6.47
CA ILE A 160 -9.44 -2.56 -5.43
C ILE A 160 -10.07 -2.33 -4.05
N ILE A 161 -10.43 -1.09 -3.70
CA ILE A 161 -11.05 -0.79 -2.40
C ILE A 161 -12.34 -1.58 -2.22
N VAL A 162 -13.24 -1.51 -3.20
CA VAL A 162 -14.53 -2.23 -3.14
C VAL A 162 -14.30 -3.75 -3.07
N GLY A 163 -13.40 -4.27 -3.89
CA GLY A 163 -13.07 -5.70 -3.89
C GLY A 163 -12.50 -6.17 -2.55
N LEU A 164 -11.61 -5.38 -1.92
CA LEU A 164 -11.10 -5.68 -0.59
C LEU A 164 -12.21 -5.69 0.46
N LEU A 165 -13.09 -4.69 0.45
CA LEU A 165 -14.21 -4.65 1.39
C LEU A 165 -15.13 -5.87 1.23
N ILE A 166 -15.41 -6.29 -0.01
CA ILE A 166 -16.19 -7.50 -0.31
C ILE A 166 -15.50 -8.76 0.25
N VAL A 167 -14.18 -8.82 0.18
CA VAL A 167 -13.42 -9.99 0.67
C VAL A 167 -13.27 -9.97 2.20
N TYR A 168 -12.90 -8.82 2.76
CA TYR A 168 -12.53 -8.76 4.18
C TYR A 168 -13.74 -8.64 5.12
N ILE A 169 -14.75 -7.84 4.79
CA ILE A 169 -15.87 -7.58 5.70
C ILE A 169 -16.65 -8.86 6.08
N PRO A 170 -17.04 -9.74 5.14
CA PRO A 170 -17.73 -10.98 5.51
C PRO A 170 -16.88 -11.89 6.41
N ASN A 171 -15.58 -11.99 6.14
CA ASN A 171 -14.66 -12.80 6.95
C ASN A 171 -14.48 -12.21 8.36
N ILE A 172 -14.35 -10.88 8.49
CA ILE A 172 -14.25 -10.19 9.78
C ILE A 172 -15.53 -10.41 10.61
N ILE A 173 -16.71 -10.26 9.99
CA ILE A 173 -17.99 -10.44 10.70
C ILE A 173 -18.16 -11.88 11.16
N ALA A 174 -17.91 -12.84 10.27
CA ALA A 174 -18.05 -14.27 10.57
C ALA A 174 -17.08 -14.74 11.65
N SER A 175 -15.87 -14.17 11.69
CA SER A 175 -14.80 -14.54 12.61
C SER A 175 -14.56 -13.49 13.70
N SER A 176 -15.58 -12.75 14.10
CA SER A 176 -15.47 -11.71 15.13
C SER A 176 -15.04 -12.26 16.50
N HIS A 177 -15.48 -13.49 16.82
CA HIS A 177 -15.09 -14.19 18.03
C HIS A 177 -13.59 -14.55 18.03
N GLU A 178 -13.08 -15.07 16.92
CA GLU A 178 -11.66 -15.40 16.72
C GLU A 178 -10.77 -14.15 16.82
N ILE A 179 -11.21 -13.01 16.28
CA ILE A 179 -10.50 -11.73 16.40
C ILE A 179 -10.40 -11.34 17.88
N SER A 180 -11.51 -11.42 18.63
CA SER A 180 -11.53 -11.09 20.06
C SER A 180 -10.63 -12.03 20.87
N GLN A 181 -10.70 -13.33 20.61
CA GLN A 181 -9.84 -14.32 21.23
C GLN A 181 -8.36 -14.10 20.89
N THR A 182 -8.04 -13.86 19.62
CA THR A 182 -6.69 -13.55 19.17
C THR A 182 -6.17 -12.29 19.87
N ALA A 183 -6.97 -11.22 19.95
CA ALA A 183 -6.59 -10.00 20.64
C ALA A 183 -6.34 -10.22 22.14
N SER A 184 -7.10 -11.08 22.79
CA SER A 184 -6.94 -11.38 24.23
C SER A 184 -5.69 -12.25 24.50
N THR A 185 -5.34 -13.14 23.58
CA THR A 185 -4.15 -14.00 23.68
C THR A 185 -2.85 -13.28 23.27
N MET A 186 -2.96 -12.24 22.48
CA MET A 186 -1.83 -11.36 22.11
C MET A 186 -1.48 -10.41 23.27
N ASN A 187 -1.00 -10.98 24.38
CA ASN A 187 -0.68 -10.23 25.57
C ASN A 187 0.49 -9.26 25.34
N SER A 188 0.38 -8.06 25.89
CA SER A 188 1.38 -6.98 25.81
C SER A 188 2.76 -7.36 26.36
N ASP A 189 2.84 -8.28 27.33
CA ASP A 189 4.12 -8.69 27.95
C ASP A 189 5.00 -9.49 26.99
N ALA A 190 4.40 -10.32 26.13
CA ALA A 190 5.11 -11.05 25.08
C ALA A 190 5.48 -10.15 23.88
N PHE A 191 4.77 -9.03 23.70
CA PHE A 191 4.91 -8.13 22.54
C PHE A 191 5.13 -6.68 23.02
N PRO A 192 6.37 -6.30 23.38
CA PRO A 192 6.64 -4.96 23.91
C PRO A 192 6.33 -3.87 22.87
N LEU A 193 5.62 -2.83 23.31
CA LEU A 193 5.21 -1.68 22.50
C LEU A 193 6.37 -1.07 21.70
N GLY A 194 7.56 -0.98 22.29
CA GLY A 194 8.73 -0.41 21.63
C GLY A 194 9.10 -1.12 20.31
N LYS A 195 9.00 -2.46 20.28
CA LYS A 195 9.25 -3.24 19.04
C LYS A 195 8.15 -3.01 18.01
N ALA A 196 6.91 -2.94 18.44
CA ALA A 196 5.78 -2.65 17.55
C ALA A 196 5.87 -1.25 16.93
N LEU A 197 6.21 -0.24 17.73
CA LEU A 197 6.44 1.14 17.25
C LEU A 197 7.63 1.22 16.31
N TYR A 198 8.73 0.54 16.62
CA TYR A 198 9.91 0.48 15.75
C TYR A 198 9.56 -0.17 14.40
N SER A 199 8.80 -1.25 14.40
CA SER A 199 8.34 -1.91 13.17
C SER A 199 7.43 -0.99 12.34
N ALA A 200 6.50 -0.29 12.99
CA ALA A 200 5.64 0.69 12.32
C ALA A 200 6.43 1.86 11.74
N PHE A 201 7.46 2.33 12.46
CA PHE A 201 8.36 3.38 11.98
C PHE A 201 9.17 2.90 10.76
N LEU A 202 9.71 1.68 10.79
CA LEU A 202 10.40 1.09 9.64
C LEU A 202 9.49 1.02 8.42
N TYR A 203 8.25 0.54 8.61
CA TYR A 203 7.27 0.48 7.53
C TYR A 203 6.96 1.89 6.98
N GLY A 204 6.68 2.85 7.85
CA GLY A 204 6.41 4.22 7.45
C GLY A 204 7.60 4.84 6.73
N THR A 205 8.83 4.64 7.22
CA THR A 205 10.06 5.17 6.61
C THR A 205 10.31 4.56 5.23
N PHE A 206 10.09 3.27 5.05
CA PHE A 206 10.16 2.61 3.74
C PHE A 206 9.24 3.29 2.71
N GLN A 207 8.03 3.64 3.12
CA GLN A 207 7.07 4.30 2.24
C GLN A 207 7.48 5.72 1.82
N LEU A 208 8.36 6.40 2.55
CA LEU A 208 8.78 7.78 2.22
C LEU A 208 9.50 7.87 0.87
N ALA A 209 10.10 6.79 0.38
CA ALA A 209 10.71 6.74 -0.95
C ALA A 209 9.71 7.05 -2.07
N ASN A 210 8.41 6.82 -1.84
CA ASN A 210 7.35 7.14 -2.79
C ASN A 210 7.21 8.65 -3.08
N VAL A 211 7.88 9.51 -2.33
CA VAL A 211 7.96 10.95 -2.65
C VAL A 211 8.44 11.18 -4.08
N ALA A 212 9.32 10.32 -4.59
CA ALA A 212 9.81 10.40 -5.97
C ALA A 212 8.68 10.31 -7.01
N VAL A 213 7.64 9.51 -6.71
CA VAL A 213 6.44 9.37 -7.55
C VAL A 213 5.44 10.49 -7.26
N PHE A 214 5.28 10.88 -5.98
CA PHE A 214 4.22 11.81 -5.59
C PHE A 214 4.49 13.25 -5.99
N VAL A 215 5.75 13.69 -5.96
CA VAL A 215 6.11 15.10 -6.15
C VAL A 215 5.55 15.69 -7.45
N GLN A 216 5.44 14.90 -8.52
CA GLN A 216 4.88 15.33 -9.80
C GLN A 216 3.39 15.73 -9.70
N HIS A 217 2.64 15.10 -8.79
CA HIS A 217 1.21 15.37 -8.61
C HIS A 217 0.95 16.73 -7.96
N ALA A 218 1.97 17.34 -7.33
CA ALA A 218 1.87 18.68 -6.76
C ALA A 218 1.56 19.74 -7.82
N ARG A 219 1.93 19.49 -9.09
CA ARG A 219 1.60 20.37 -10.22
C ARG A 219 0.10 20.59 -10.39
N SER A 220 -0.70 19.59 -10.09
CA SER A 220 -2.16 19.61 -10.27
C SER A 220 -2.89 20.47 -9.22
N PHE A 221 -2.28 20.80 -8.10
CA PHE A 221 -2.91 21.60 -7.06
C PHE A 221 -2.94 23.07 -7.43
N ASP A 222 -4.06 23.75 -7.16
CA ASP A 222 -4.17 25.20 -7.33
C ASP A 222 -3.32 25.95 -6.30
N LYS A 223 -3.38 25.49 -5.05
CA LYS A 223 -2.67 26.11 -3.91
C LYS A 223 -1.88 25.07 -3.12
N PRO A 224 -0.73 25.44 -2.53
CA PRO A 224 0.05 24.51 -1.70
C PRO A 224 -0.76 23.85 -0.56
N LYS A 225 -1.72 24.58 0.04
CA LYS A 225 -2.60 24.04 1.10
C LYS A 225 -3.52 22.91 0.63
N ASP A 226 -3.74 22.73 -0.67
CA ASP A 226 -4.56 21.66 -1.20
C ASP A 226 -3.84 20.30 -1.05
N ALA A 227 -2.50 20.30 -1.02
CA ALA A 227 -1.69 19.13 -0.68
C ALA A 227 -2.00 18.59 0.72
N VAL A 228 -2.11 19.47 1.71
CA VAL A 228 -2.42 19.07 3.10
C VAL A 228 -3.81 18.43 3.17
N LYS A 229 -4.80 19.00 2.47
CA LYS A 229 -6.15 18.41 2.41
C LYS A 229 -6.15 17.03 1.74
N SER A 230 -5.42 16.90 0.62
CA SER A 230 -5.32 15.66 -0.13
C SER A 230 -4.68 14.56 0.73
N MET A 231 -3.55 14.86 1.38
CA MET A 231 -2.87 13.88 2.23
C MET A 231 -3.65 13.57 3.50
N GLY A 232 -4.43 14.51 4.05
CA GLY A 232 -5.35 14.25 5.15
C GLY A 232 -6.44 13.24 4.76
N ILE A 233 -7.07 13.41 3.60
CA ILE A 233 -8.06 12.45 3.06
C ILE A 233 -7.40 11.10 2.80
N GLY A 234 -6.24 11.09 2.14
CA GLY A 234 -5.46 9.88 1.88
C GLY A 234 -5.08 9.13 3.16
N CYS A 235 -4.74 9.86 4.23
CA CYS A 235 -4.46 9.29 5.56
C CYS A 235 -5.66 8.50 6.09
N VAL A 236 -6.85 9.12 6.07
CA VAL A 236 -8.08 8.47 6.55
C VAL A 236 -8.38 7.21 5.74
N ILE A 237 -8.29 7.29 4.41
CA ILE A 237 -8.51 6.13 3.53
C ILE A 237 -7.53 5.00 3.87
N ASN A 238 -6.23 5.32 3.96
CA ASN A 238 -5.20 4.32 4.26
C ASN A 238 -5.36 3.71 5.65
N ILE A 239 -5.69 4.50 6.69
CA ILE A 239 -5.94 3.99 8.05
C ILE A 239 -7.12 3.02 8.03
N ILE A 240 -8.25 3.40 7.41
CA ILE A 240 -9.42 2.53 7.33
C ILE A 240 -9.08 1.22 6.62
N MET A 241 -8.43 1.28 5.48
CA MET A 241 -8.10 0.08 4.71
C MET A 241 -7.07 -0.80 5.41
N MET A 242 -6.05 -0.21 6.06
CA MET A 242 -5.10 -0.97 6.88
C MET A 242 -5.79 -1.64 8.06
N THR A 243 -6.70 -0.96 8.74
CA THR A 243 -7.47 -1.54 9.86
C THR A 243 -8.30 -2.72 9.37
N VAL A 244 -8.98 -2.60 8.24
CA VAL A 244 -9.74 -3.71 7.63
C VAL A 244 -8.84 -4.91 7.35
N VAL A 245 -7.66 -4.69 6.75
CA VAL A 245 -6.73 -5.78 6.44
C VAL A 245 -6.14 -6.39 7.72
N VAL A 246 -5.77 -5.59 8.71
CA VAL A 246 -5.30 -6.07 10.03
C VAL A 246 -6.34 -6.98 10.68
N LEU A 247 -7.59 -6.52 10.79
CA LEU A 247 -8.67 -7.30 11.38
C LEU A 247 -8.90 -8.61 10.62
N GLY A 248 -8.86 -8.56 9.29
CA GLY A 248 -8.97 -9.78 8.48
C GLY A 248 -7.82 -10.76 8.72
N ILE A 249 -6.56 -10.30 8.78
CA ILE A 249 -5.43 -11.18 9.07
C ILE A 249 -5.50 -11.72 10.51
N MET A 250 -6.05 -10.98 11.45
CA MET A 250 -6.24 -11.44 12.83
C MET A 250 -7.19 -12.65 12.93
N THR A 251 -8.11 -12.84 11.98
CA THR A 251 -9.01 -14.02 11.98
C THR A 251 -8.25 -15.35 11.90
N VAL A 252 -7.04 -15.33 11.33
CA VAL A 252 -6.18 -16.51 11.13
C VAL A 252 -4.83 -16.42 11.83
N ALA A 253 -4.57 -15.34 12.56
CA ALA A 253 -3.26 -15.08 13.16
C ALA A 253 -2.85 -16.11 14.22
N SER A 254 -3.81 -16.75 14.91
CA SER A 254 -3.57 -17.80 15.88
C SER A 254 -3.26 -19.17 15.24
N ASN A 255 -3.42 -19.30 13.92
CA ASN A 255 -3.10 -20.56 13.23
C ASN A 255 -1.58 -20.74 13.13
N PRO A 256 -1.02 -21.89 13.58
CA PRO A 256 0.42 -22.15 13.54
C PRO A 256 1.04 -22.07 12.13
N ASP A 257 0.25 -22.34 11.09
CA ASP A 257 0.72 -22.30 9.71
C ASP A 257 0.75 -20.89 9.12
N MET A 258 0.16 -19.91 9.82
CA MET A 258 0.11 -18.52 9.36
C MET A 258 1.50 -17.93 9.14
N ALA A 259 2.46 -18.20 10.03
CA ALA A 259 3.82 -17.69 9.93
C ALA A 259 4.59 -18.20 8.69
N LYS A 260 4.13 -19.29 8.08
CA LYS A 260 4.74 -19.91 6.89
C LYS A 260 4.10 -19.42 5.58
N GLN A 261 2.98 -18.66 5.68
CA GLN A 261 2.24 -18.24 4.49
C GLN A 261 2.93 -17.09 3.77
N SER A 262 3.22 -17.27 2.50
CA SER A 262 3.73 -16.20 1.62
C SER A 262 2.63 -15.20 1.23
N VAL A 263 1.36 -15.63 1.28
CA VAL A 263 0.19 -14.83 0.90
C VAL A 263 -0.89 -14.94 2.00
N PRO A 264 -0.70 -14.30 3.15
CA PRO A 264 -1.63 -14.32 4.30
C PRO A 264 -3.08 -14.05 3.95
N THR A 265 -3.35 -13.07 3.08
CA THR A 265 -4.70 -12.74 2.64
C THR A 265 -5.38 -13.91 1.93
N LEU A 266 -4.65 -14.63 1.08
CA LEU A 266 -5.20 -15.79 0.39
C LEU A 266 -5.51 -16.93 1.36
N PHE A 267 -4.61 -17.16 2.33
CA PHE A 267 -4.83 -18.14 3.39
C PHE A 267 -6.07 -17.81 4.23
N MET A 268 -6.24 -16.54 4.61
CA MET A 268 -7.45 -16.05 5.31
C MET A 268 -8.73 -16.38 4.53
N VAL A 269 -8.75 -16.08 3.23
CA VAL A 269 -9.94 -16.29 2.40
C VAL A 269 -10.23 -17.78 2.18
N GLN A 270 -9.20 -18.60 1.99
CA GLN A 270 -9.35 -20.05 1.81
C GLN A 270 -9.86 -20.74 3.08
N SER A 271 -9.51 -20.21 4.24
CA SER A 271 -9.93 -20.73 5.55
C SER A 271 -11.28 -20.14 6.02
N GLY A 272 -11.75 -19.09 5.36
CA GLY A 272 -12.90 -18.30 5.78
C GLY A 272 -14.19 -18.59 5.01
N VAL A 273 -15.18 -17.68 5.18
CA VAL A 273 -16.48 -17.78 4.53
C VAL A 273 -16.41 -17.38 3.06
N GLY A 274 -17.19 -18.09 2.23
CA GLY A 274 -17.29 -17.76 0.80
C GLY A 274 -16.04 -18.07 0.00
N SER A 275 -15.12 -18.91 0.49
CA SER A 275 -13.82 -19.21 -0.11
C SER A 275 -13.91 -19.53 -1.60
N ARG A 276 -14.95 -20.28 -2.03
CA ARG A 276 -15.16 -20.65 -3.45
C ARG A 276 -15.25 -19.46 -4.39
N PHE A 277 -15.86 -18.35 -3.95
CA PHE A 277 -16.06 -17.15 -4.75
C PHE A 277 -15.02 -16.05 -4.44
N LEU A 278 -14.64 -15.95 -3.18
CA LEU A 278 -13.72 -14.89 -2.74
C LEU A 278 -12.26 -15.20 -3.08
N THR A 279 -11.88 -16.49 -3.18
CA THR A 279 -10.50 -16.87 -3.57
C THR A 279 -10.12 -16.37 -4.96
N PRO A 280 -10.89 -16.59 -6.03
CA PRO A 280 -10.57 -15.98 -7.33
C PRO A 280 -10.54 -14.45 -7.30
N LEU A 281 -11.50 -13.83 -6.61
CA LEU A 281 -11.58 -12.38 -6.51
C LEU A 281 -10.32 -11.79 -5.86
N ILE A 282 -9.95 -12.28 -4.68
CA ILE A 282 -8.75 -11.76 -3.97
C ILE A 282 -7.47 -12.04 -4.77
N SER A 283 -7.38 -13.18 -5.45
CA SER A 283 -6.22 -13.51 -6.26
C SER A 283 -6.03 -12.54 -7.42
N VAL A 284 -7.11 -12.16 -8.09
CA VAL A 284 -7.07 -11.12 -9.12
C VAL A 284 -6.63 -9.79 -8.52
N LEU A 285 -7.17 -9.38 -7.35
CA LEU A 285 -6.79 -8.14 -6.70
C LEU A 285 -5.30 -8.13 -6.30
N ILE A 286 -4.78 -9.25 -5.80
CA ILE A 286 -3.36 -9.38 -5.45
C ILE A 286 -2.47 -9.25 -6.69
N ILE A 287 -2.83 -9.92 -7.79
CA ILE A 287 -2.09 -9.82 -9.06
C ILE A 287 -2.15 -8.39 -9.62
N LEU A 288 -3.33 -7.75 -9.60
CA LEU A 288 -3.47 -6.36 -10.02
C LEU A 288 -2.63 -5.41 -9.16
N GLY A 289 -2.63 -5.62 -7.84
CA GLY A 289 -1.76 -4.88 -6.92
C GLY A 289 -0.28 -5.09 -7.22
N ALA A 290 0.14 -6.33 -7.50
CA ALA A 290 1.51 -6.65 -7.91
C ALA A 290 1.90 -5.95 -9.21
N VAL A 291 1.05 -6.01 -10.23
CA VAL A 291 1.28 -5.34 -11.52
C VAL A 291 1.39 -3.82 -11.34
N SER A 292 0.46 -3.21 -10.59
CA SER A 292 0.48 -1.76 -10.36
C SER A 292 1.72 -1.27 -9.59
N THR A 293 2.37 -2.16 -8.83
CA THR A 293 3.61 -1.85 -8.12
C THR A 293 4.84 -1.90 -9.04
N ALA A 294 4.80 -2.78 -10.05
CA ALA A 294 5.95 -3.08 -10.92
C ALA A 294 5.98 -2.20 -12.18
N VAL A 295 4.85 -1.60 -12.58
CA VAL A 295 4.67 -0.74 -13.75
C VAL A 295 4.55 0.73 -13.37
#